data_d6f91ee0db7a189b6088ecf8e15dfbab
#
_entry.id   d6f91ee0db7a189b6088ecf8e15dfbab
#
_cell.length_a   1.000
_cell.length_b   1.000
_cell.length_c   1.000
_cell.angle_alpha   90.00
_cell.angle_beta   90.00
_cell.angle_gamma   90.00
#
_symmetry.space_group_name_H-M   'P 1'
#
loop_
_entity.id
_entity.type
_entity.pdbx_description
1 polymer ?
#
loop_
_entity_poly.entity_id
_entity_poly.type
_entity_poly.pdbx_seq_one_letter_code
_entity_poly.pdbx_strand_id
1 'polypeptide(L)'
;MNLFKVYPLFKIKPSYAKGCYVYDKNGKKYLDLYGGHAVISIGHGHPKYVKSINNQLNKIGFYSNFIINDLQEKVAKKIKESSSCNDYELFMCNSGAEANENSLQLASFHTKKSRIIAFKNSFHGRSNAALSATDFKKIKSEMNKQINVTFLEFNDHEGLKKEMSKNDVSSIIFESVQGVGGLDEPSTDFVRLMSELCKKHNACLIADEVQSGFGRTG
;
A
#
# COMPACT_ATOMS: atom_id res chain seq x y z
N MET A 1 8.82 30.48 7.43
CA MET A 1 8.51 29.13 7.94
C MET A 1 9.37 28.13 7.19
N ASN A 2 10.01 27.18 7.86
CA ASN A 2 10.84 26.14 7.23
C ASN A 2 10.07 24.81 7.17
N LEU A 3 10.41 23.98 6.17
CA LEU A 3 9.88 22.63 6.12
C LEU A 3 10.44 21.76 7.25
N PHE A 4 9.61 20.95 7.87
CA PHE A 4 10.06 19.96 8.85
C PHE A 4 10.87 18.87 8.13
N LYS A 5 12.08 18.59 8.64
CA LYS A 5 13.01 17.64 8.02
C LYS A 5 12.65 16.21 8.44
N VAL A 6 11.85 15.54 7.64
CA VAL A 6 11.39 14.16 7.89
C VAL A 6 12.29 13.10 7.22
N TYR A 7 12.93 13.45 6.10
CA TYR A 7 13.71 12.52 5.27
C TYR A 7 15.12 13.03 5.00
N PRO A 8 16.09 12.15 4.81
CA PRO A 8 17.34 12.52 4.15
C PRO A 8 17.03 12.90 2.69
N LEU A 9 17.50 14.07 2.27
CA LEU A 9 17.23 14.58 0.92
C LEU A 9 18.45 14.39 0.02
N PHE A 10 18.24 13.88 -1.18
CA PHE A 10 19.24 13.95 -2.25
C PHE A 10 19.40 15.41 -2.71
N LYS A 11 20.64 15.81 -3.03
CA LYS A 11 20.95 17.17 -3.52
C LYS A 11 20.60 17.37 -4.98
N ILE A 12 19.42 16.95 -5.40
CA ILE A 12 18.89 17.11 -6.75
C ILE A 12 17.65 18.02 -6.64
N LYS A 13 17.55 19.00 -7.55
CA LYS A 13 16.40 19.92 -7.62
C LYS A 13 15.68 19.73 -8.96
N PRO A 14 14.76 18.78 -9.06
CA PRO A 14 14.00 18.53 -10.29
C PRO A 14 13.28 19.80 -10.75
N SER A 15 13.26 20.05 -12.04
CA SER A 15 12.62 21.18 -12.68
C SER A 15 11.47 20.73 -13.59
N TYR A 16 11.69 19.70 -14.39
CA TYR A 16 10.65 19.05 -15.19
C TYR A 16 11.01 17.58 -15.45
N ALA A 17 10.04 16.83 -15.96
CA ALA A 17 10.26 15.42 -16.32
C ALA A 17 9.41 15.03 -17.52
N LYS A 18 9.89 14.07 -18.32
CA LYS A 18 9.19 13.54 -19.49
C LYS A 18 9.56 12.08 -19.73
N GLY A 19 8.55 11.22 -19.86
CA GLY A 19 8.75 9.78 -20.00
C GLY A 19 9.51 9.21 -18.81
N CYS A 20 10.64 8.56 -19.05
CA CYS A 20 11.50 8.00 -18.01
C CYS A 20 12.68 8.91 -17.60
N TYR A 21 12.61 10.20 -17.92
CA TYR A 21 13.70 11.14 -17.62
C TYR A 21 13.24 12.30 -16.76
N VAL A 22 14.11 12.67 -15.81
CA VAL A 22 13.97 13.85 -14.96
C VAL A 22 15.12 14.81 -15.28
N TYR A 23 14.83 16.11 -15.24
CA TYR A 23 15.80 17.17 -15.52
C TYR A 23 15.85 18.12 -14.32
N ASP A 24 17.06 18.48 -13.89
CA ASP A 24 17.23 19.45 -12.82
C ASP A 24 17.20 20.91 -13.34
N LYS A 25 17.32 21.87 -12.42
CA LYS A 25 17.34 23.30 -12.78
C LYS A 25 18.49 23.74 -13.66
N ASN A 26 19.57 22.93 -13.71
CA ASN A 26 20.76 23.20 -14.54
C ASN A 26 20.67 22.48 -15.89
N GLY A 27 19.55 21.84 -16.21
CA GLY A 27 19.37 21.09 -17.45
C GLY A 27 20.00 19.68 -17.43
N LYS A 28 20.58 19.24 -16.32
CA LYS A 28 21.15 17.90 -16.22
C LYS A 28 20.05 16.86 -16.28
N LYS A 29 20.24 15.87 -17.16
CA LYS A 29 19.31 14.77 -17.41
C LYS A 29 19.64 13.56 -16.54
N TYR A 30 18.62 12.96 -15.93
CA TYR A 30 18.71 11.74 -15.13
C TYR A 30 17.73 10.71 -15.67
N LEU A 31 18.16 9.45 -15.80
CA LEU A 31 17.26 8.33 -16.02
C LEU A 31 16.55 8.01 -14.69
N ASP A 32 15.23 8.09 -14.70
CA ASP A 32 14.42 7.83 -13.50
C ASP A 32 14.05 6.35 -13.41
N LEU A 33 14.88 5.59 -12.69
CA LEU A 33 14.61 4.19 -12.33
C LEU A 33 13.86 4.06 -10.99
N TYR A 34 13.60 5.19 -10.33
CA TYR A 34 12.92 5.24 -9.05
C TYR A 34 11.40 5.48 -9.18
N GLY A 35 11.00 6.28 -10.18
CA GLY A 35 9.60 6.60 -10.45
C GLY A 35 8.86 7.23 -9.27
N GLY A 36 9.56 7.89 -8.33
CA GLY A 36 8.96 8.46 -7.14
C GLY A 36 8.26 7.40 -6.25
N HIS A 37 9.00 6.44 -5.71
CA HIS A 37 8.50 5.25 -5.01
C HIS A 37 7.60 4.36 -5.89
N ALA A 38 7.97 4.18 -7.15
CA ALA A 38 7.24 3.40 -8.14
C ALA A 38 5.84 3.97 -8.54
N VAL A 39 5.51 5.20 -8.14
CA VAL A 39 4.20 5.82 -8.41
C VAL A 39 4.02 6.16 -9.90
N ILE A 40 5.09 6.58 -10.59
CA ILE A 40 5.04 7.00 -11.99
C ILE A 40 5.09 5.78 -12.91
N SER A 41 3.99 5.06 -13.07
CA SER A 41 3.92 3.82 -13.83
C SER A 41 3.86 4.02 -15.36
N ILE A 42 3.28 5.14 -15.83
CA ILE A 42 3.09 5.43 -17.28
C ILE A 42 4.08 6.46 -17.82
N GLY A 43 5.09 6.83 -17.02
CA GLY A 43 6.05 7.89 -17.35
C GLY A 43 5.54 9.30 -17.04
N HIS A 44 6.51 10.20 -16.86
CA HIS A 44 6.22 11.60 -16.55
C HIS A 44 5.57 12.34 -17.74
N GLY A 45 4.57 13.16 -17.44
CA GLY A 45 3.93 14.03 -18.42
C GLY A 45 3.20 13.29 -19.56
N HIS A 46 2.68 12.10 -19.31
CA HIS A 46 1.95 11.33 -20.33
C HIS A 46 0.77 12.15 -20.91
N PRO A 47 0.71 12.38 -22.23
CA PRO A 47 -0.20 13.37 -22.81
C PRO A 47 -1.68 13.07 -22.59
N LYS A 48 -2.08 11.80 -22.63
CA LYS A 48 -3.48 11.40 -22.33
C LYS A 48 -3.84 11.68 -20.88
N TYR A 49 -2.92 11.39 -19.93
CA TYR A 49 -3.13 11.67 -18.51
C TYR A 49 -3.30 13.16 -18.25
N VAL A 50 -2.35 13.97 -18.74
CA VAL A 50 -2.40 15.45 -18.59
C VAL A 50 -3.69 16.02 -19.18
N LYS A 51 -4.06 15.58 -20.40
CA LYS A 51 -5.30 16.02 -21.06
C LYS A 51 -6.54 15.66 -20.24
N SER A 52 -6.60 14.45 -19.70
CA SER A 52 -7.75 13.97 -18.91
C SER A 52 -7.92 14.78 -17.61
N ILE A 53 -6.83 15.04 -16.90
CA ILE A 53 -6.84 15.84 -15.67
C ILE A 53 -7.27 17.28 -15.99
N ASN A 54 -6.67 17.93 -16.99
CA ASN A 54 -7.04 19.28 -17.39
C ASN A 54 -8.51 19.40 -17.79
N ASN A 55 -9.03 18.45 -18.57
CA ASN A 55 -10.43 18.44 -18.97
C ASN A 55 -11.36 18.30 -17.75
N GLN A 56 -11.00 17.49 -16.78
CA GLN A 56 -11.82 17.30 -15.58
C GLN A 56 -11.76 18.51 -14.65
N LEU A 57 -10.59 19.14 -14.47
CA LEU A 57 -10.44 20.36 -13.67
C LEU A 57 -11.24 21.53 -14.23
N ASN A 58 -11.36 21.64 -15.56
CA ASN A 58 -12.20 22.66 -16.20
C ASN A 58 -13.71 22.42 -16.03
N LYS A 59 -14.12 21.21 -15.59
CA LYS A 59 -15.54 20.91 -15.29
C LYS A 59 -15.79 21.05 -13.79
N ILE A 60 -15.14 20.22 -13.02
CA ILE A 60 -15.21 20.17 -11.56
C ILE A 60 -13.99 19.43 -11.01
N GLY A 61 -13.20 20.09 -10.17
CA GLY A 61 -12.00 19.54 -9.58
C GLY A 61 -12.27 18.72 -8.30
N PHE A 62 -13.29 19.10 -7.54
CA PHE A 62 -13.66 18.45 -6.28
C PHE A 62 -15.13 18.63 -5.97
N TYR A 63 -15.74 17.61 -5.38
CA TYR A 63 -17.02 17.70 -4.69
C TYR A 63 -17.11 16.67 -3.56
N SER A 64 -18.13 16.81 -2.71
CA SER A 64 -18.31 15.95 -1.52
C SER A 64 -18.62 14.50 -1.87
N ASN A 65 -18.09 13.57 -1.09
CA ASN A 65 -18.40 12.13 -1.14
C ASN A 65 -19.86 11.78 -0.76
N PHE A 66 -20.64 12.76 -0.30
CA PHE A 66 -22.08 12.60 -0.07
C PHE A 66 -22.93 12.68 -1.36
N ILE A 67 -22.29 12.95 -2.48
CA ILE A 67 -22.96 13.08 -3.78
C ILE A 67 -22.45 11.99 -4.72
N ILE A 68 -23.36 11.40 -5.50
CA ILE A 68 -23.03 10.39 -6.51
C ILE A 68 -21.99 10.95 -7.48
N ASN A 69 -20.94 10.19 -7.72
CA ASN A 69 -19.86 10.55 -8.61
C ASN A 69 -19.62 9.45 -9.66
N ASP A 70 -20.09 9.69 -10.86
CA ASP A 70 -19.97 8.74 -11.99
C ASP A 70 -18.53 8.30 -12.28
N LEU A 71 -17.52 9.14 -11.96
CA LEU A 71 -16.12 8.77 -12.16
C LEU A 71 -15.67 7.70 -11.17
N GLN A 72 -16.16 7.74 -9.92
CA GLN A 72 -15.86 6.71 -8.92
C GLN A 72 -16.48 5.37 -9.32
N GLU A 73 -17.73 5.38 -9.80
CA GLU A 73 -18.39 4.18 -10.30
C GLU A 73 -17.66 3.59 -11.53
N LYS A 74 -17.24 4.45 -12.46
CA LYS A 74 -16.45 4.02 -13.63
C LYS A 74 -15.09 3.44 -13.24
N VAL A 75 -14.42 4.00 -12.23
CA VAL A 75 -13.16 3.45 -11.71
C VAL A 75 -13.39 2.09 -11.07
N ALA A 76 -14.39 1.95 -10.20
CA ALA A 76 -14.74 0.69 -9.57
C ALA A 76 -15.00 -0.42 -10.62
N LYS A 77 -15.81 -0.10 -11.63
CA LYS A 77 -16.09 -1.01 -12.74
C LYS A 77 -14.82 -1.42 -13.50
N LYS A 78 -13.96 -0.46 -13.85
CA LYS A 78 -12.72 -0.75 -14.58
C LYS A 78 -11.73 -1.59 -13.77
N ILE A 79 -11.60 -1.33 -12.48
CA ILE A 79 -10.73 -2.14 -11.61
C ILE A 79 -11.27 -3.58 -11.54
N LYS A 80 -12.56 -3.73 -11.33
CA LYS A 80 -13.25 -5.04 -11.33
C LYS A 80 -12.98 -5.83 -12.62
N GLU A 81 -13.17 -5.19 -13.77
CA GLU A 81 -12.94 -5.79 -15.09
C GLU A 81 -11.47 -6.19 -15.33
N SER A 82 -10.52 -5.41 -14.78
CA SER A 82 -9.07 -5.62 -15.00
C SER A 82 -8.44 -6.62 -14.03
N SER A 83 -8.99 -6.75 -12.81
CA SER A 83 -8.38 -7.53 -11.72
C SER A 83 -8.98 -8.89 -11.52
N SER A 84 -10.07 -9.23 -12.22
CA SER A 84 -10.91 -10.43 -11.98
C SER A 84 -11.47 -10.51 -10.55
N CYS A 85 -11.41 -9.43 -9.77
CA CYS A 85 -11.94 -9.33 -8.40
C CYS A 85 -13.43 -8.98 -8.41
N ASN A 86 -14.26 -9.89 -8.96
CA ASN A 86 -15.67 -9.63 -9.20
C ASN A 86 -16.51 -9.48 -7.92
N ASP A 87 -16.08 -10.09 -6.84
CA ASP A 87 -16.78 -10.13 -5.55
C ASP A 87 -16.25 -9.11 -4.54
N TYR A 88 -15.40 -8.17 -4.99
CA TYR A 88 -14.82 -7.13 -4.15
C TYR A 88 -15.52 -5.79 -4.34
N GLU A 89 -15.58 -5.02 -3.26
CA GLU A 89 -16.02 -3.64 -3.25
C GLU A 89 -14.82 -2.69 -3.21
N LEU A 90 -14.92 -1.54 -3.87
CA LEU A 90 -13.87 -0.52 -3.89
C LEU A 90 -14.10 0.51 -2.78
N PHE A 91 -13.12 0.66 -1.89
CA PHE A 91 -13.00 1.79 -0.99
C PHE A 91 -11.89 2.73 -1.46
N MET A 92 -12.20 4.01 -1.61
CA MET A 92 -11.24 5.03 -2.06
C MET A 92 -10.77 5.89 -0.89
N CYS A 93 -9.45 6.07 -0.78
CA CYS A 93 -8.81 6.88 0.24
C CYS A 93 -7.64 7.69 -0.36
N ASN A 94 -6.92 8.47 0.45
CA ASN A 94 -5.93 9.43 -0.06
C ASN A 94 -4.49 8.90 -0.08
N SER A 95 -4.23 7.80 0.60
CA SER A 95 -2.87 7.25 0.70
C SER A 95 -2.88 5.74 0.98
N GLY A 96 -1.75 5.07 0.69
CA GLY A 96 -1.55 3.67 1.07
C GLY A 96 -1.60 3.45 2.59
N ALA A 97 -1.12 4.43 3.38
CA ALA A 97 -1.24 4.35 4.83
C ALA A 97 -2.70 4.33 5.29
N GLU A 98 -3.58 5.16 4.68
CA GLU A 98 -5.02 5.13 4.96
C GLU A 98 -5.67 3.82 4.50
N ALA A 99 -5.27 3.29 3.34
CA ALA A 99 -5.77 2.01 2.85
C ALA A 99 -5.46 0.88 3.84
N ASN A 100 -4.21 0.78 4.27
CA ASN A 100 -3.77 -0.24 5.24
C ASN A 100 -4.41 -0.02 6.62
N GLU A 101 -4.52 1.23 7.09
CA GLU A 101 -5.19 1.56 8.34
C GLU A 101 -6.66 1.08 8.34
N ASN A 102 -7.40 1.43 7.28
CA ASN A 102 -8.80 1.05 7.15
C ASN A 102 -8.98 -0.47 6.97
N SER A 103 -8.11 -1.14 6.22
CA SER A 103 -8.18 -2.60 6.03
C SER A 103 -7.94 -3.35 7.35
N LEU A 104 -6.97 -2.92 8.17
CA LEU A 104 -6.69 -3.49 9.49
C LEU A 104 -7.85 -3.25 10.46
N GLN A 105 -8.42 -2.04 10.46
CA GLN A 105 -9.59 -1.74 11.29
C GLN A 105 -10.83 -2.54 10.86
N LEU A 106 -11.08 -2.65 9.55
CA LEU A 106 -12.18 -3.42 9.00
C LEU A 106 -12.05 -4.92 9.35
N ALA A 107 -10.84 -5.47 9.23
CA ALA A 107 -10.55 -6.85 9.62
C ALA A 107 -10.83 -7.09 11.12
N SER A 108 -10.40 -6.18 11.98
CA SER A 108 -10.68 -6.25 13.42
C SER A 108 -12.18 -6.12 13.72
N PHE A 109 -12.87 -5.21 13.04
CA PHE A 109 -14.31 -5.05 13.18
C PHE A 109 -15.08 -6.29 12.75
N HIS A 110 -14.71 -6.89 11.62
CA HIS A 110 -15.35 -8.10 11.06
C HIS A 110 -15.11 -9.32 11.96
N THR A 111 -13.87 -9.58 12.35
CA THR A 111 -13.48 -10.78 13.09
C THR A 111 -13.71 -10.70 14.58
N LYS A 112 -13.92 -9.50 15.13
CA LYS A 112 -13.96 -9.19 16.58
C LYS A 112 -12.66 -9.56 17.32
N LYS A 113 -11.54 -9.58 16.59
CA LYS A 113 -10.19 -9.86 17.10
C LYS A 113 -9.31 -8.63 16.88
N SER A 114 -8.15 -8.56 17.53
CA SER A 114 -7.30 -7.36 17.48
C SER A 114 -5.84 -7.63 17.11
N ARG A 115 -5.36 -8.87 17.25
CA ARG A 115 -3.95 -9.17 16.95
C ARG A 115 -3.71 -9.25 15.46
N ILE A 116 -2.61 -8.63 15.01
CA ILE A 116 -2.17 -8.60 13.63
C ILE A 116 -0.92 -9.47 13.49
N ILE A 117 -0.82 -10.25 12.42
CA ILE A 117 0.44 -10.83 11.96
C ILE A 117 0.95 -9.98 10.80
N ALA A 118 2.20 -9.54 10.88
CA ALA A 118 2.96 -8.86 9.84
C ALA A 118 4.33 -9.54 9.67
N PHE A 119 5.13 -9.10 8.69
CA PHE A 119 6.39 -9.76 8.39
C PHE A 119 7.59 -8.84 8.67
N LYS A 120 8.76 -9.45 8.92
CA LYS A 120 10.02 -8.73 9.08
C LYS A 120 10.31 -7.88 7.84
N ASN A 121 10.97 -6.75 8.06
CA ASN A 121 11.30 -5.77 7.02
C ASN A 121 10.09 -5.14 6.31
N SER A 122 8.83 -5.37 6.75
CA SER A 122 7.64 -4.80 6.13
C SER A 122 7.50 -3.29 6.35
N PHE A 123 6.86 -2.62 5.38
CA PHE A 123 6.49 -1.22 5.48
C PHE A 123 5.04 -1.00 4.99
N HIS A 124 4.12 -0.69 5.90
CA HIS A 124 2.69 -0.52 5.60
C HIS A 124 2.17 0.90 5.76
N GLY A 125 3.00 1.82 6.23
CA GLY A 125 2.62 3.22 6.39
C GLY A 125 3.04 3.83 7.73
N ARG A 126 2.53 5.04 8.01
CA ARG A 126 2.90 5.82 9.20
C ARG A 126 1.70 6.32 10.01
N SER A 127 0.49 5.90 9.68
CA SER A 127 -0.68 6.00 10.57
C SER A 127 -0.61 4.95 11.67
N ASN A 128 -1.50 4.95 12.64
CA ASN A 128 -1.30 4.20 13.88
C ASN A 128 -1.17 2.68 13.68
N ALA A 129 -2.20 2.01 13.14
CA ALA A 129 -2.16 0.56 12.94
C ALA A 129 -1.17 0.17 11.83
N ALA A 130 -1.13 0.91 10.72
CA ALA A 130 -0.18 0.67 9.63
C ALA A 130 1.28 0.80 10.09
N LEU A 131 1.59 1.79 10.96
CA LEU A 131 2.93 1.93 11.54
C LEU A 131 3.23 0.82 12.55
N SER A 132 2.23 0.38 13.31
CA SER A 132 2.41 -0.76 14.23
C SER A 132 2.76 -2.03 13.48
N ALA A 133 2.16 -2.27 12.30
CA ALA A 133 2.46 -3.39 11.42
C ALA A 133 3.74 -3.21 10.58
N THR A 134 4.35 -2.03 10.55
CA THR A 134 5.65 -1.75 9.90
C THR A 134 6.82 -2.20 10.79
N ASP A 135 7.81 -2.94 10.26
CA ASP A 135 8.94 -3.44 11.06
C ASP A 135 10.13 -2.47 11.11
N PHE A 136 9.86 -1.18 11.35
CA PHE A 136 10.90 -0.16 11.54
C PHE A 136 10.82 0.46 12.94
N LYS A 137 11.53 -0.12 13.89
CA LYS A 137 11.47 0.29 15.30
C LYS A 137 11.78 1.79 15.54
N LYS A 138 12.69 2.37 14.74
CA LYS A 138 13.17 3.76 14.92
C LYS A 138 12.11 4.84 14.69
N ILE A 139 10.99 4.51 13.99
CA ILE A 139 9.94 5.49 13.68
C ILE A 139 8.65 5.25 14.48
N LYS A 140 8.62 4.22 15.34
CA LYS A 140 7.45 3.91 16.19
C LYS A 140 7.44 4.80 17.42
N SER A 141 6.26 5.34 17.74
CA SER A 141 5.97 6.06 18.97
C SER A 141 5.43 5.13 20.06
N GLU A 142 5.28 5.65 21.29
CA GLU A 142 4.64 4.90 22.39
C GLU A 142 3.21 4.46 22.06
N MET A 143 2.48 5.26 21.28
CA MET A 143 1.11 4.91 20.84
C MET A 143 1.06 3.59 20.03
N ASN A 144 2.10 3.33 19.23
CA ASN A 144 2.15 2.13 18.38
C ASN A 144 2.38 0.85 19.17
N LYS A 145 2.88 0.93 20.41
CA LYS A 145 3.10 -0.22 21.28
C LYS A 145 1.81 -0.85 21.82
N GLN A 146 0.69 -0.13 21.72
CA GLN A 146 -0.62 -0.59 22.23
C GLN A 146 -1.30 -1.55 21.25
N ILE A 147 -0.91 -1.55 19.98
CA ILE A 147 -1.45 -2.46 18.98
C ILE A 147 -0.62 -3.75 18.97
N ASN A 148 -1.27 -4.88 19.21
CA ASN A 148 -0.63 -6.17 19.29
C ASN A 148 -0.30 -6.72 17.90
N VAL A 149 0.98 -6.66 17.51
CA VAL A 149 1.49 -7.16 16.24
C VAL A 149 2.56 -8.22 16.49
N THR A 150 2.38 -9.38 15.87
CA THR A 150 3.39 -10.44 15.81
C THR A 150 4.11 -10.36 14.47
N PHE A 151 5.45 -10.25 14.49
CA PHE A 151 6.27 -10.25 13.28
C PHE A 151 6.89 -11.64 13.05
N LEU A 152 6.66 -12.20 11.87
CA LEU A 152 7.25 -13.47 11.41
C LEU A 152 8.20 -13.21 10.24
N GLU A 153 9.10 -14.16 9.98
CA GLU A 153 9.85 -14.19 8.73
C GLU A 153 8.97 -14.69 7.58
N PHE A 154 9.22 -14.26 6.35
CA PHE A 154 8.59 -14.92 5.21
C PHE A 154 9.01 -16.39 5.17
N ASN A 155 8.07 -17.24 4.77
CA ASN A 155 8.22 -18.69 4.64
C ASN A 155 8.44 -19.46 5.98
N ASP A 156 8.21 -18.81 7.12
CA ASP A 156 8.14 -19.49 8.42
C ASP A 156 6.77 -20.19 8.58
N HIS A 157 6.62 -21.35 7.94
CA HIS A 157 5.38 -22.12 7.92
C HIS A 157 4.95 -22.57 9.31
N GLU A 158 5.89 -23.01 10.15
CA GLU A 158 5.59 -23.51 11.48
C GLU A 158 5.26 -22.38 12.46
N GLY A 159 6.00 -21.27 12.39
CA GLY A 159 5.68 -20.07 13.15
C GLY A 159 4.29 -19.55 12.83
N LEU A 160 3.93 -19.51 11.55
CA LEU A 160 2.61 -19.06 11.10
C LEU A 160 1.49 -19.96 11.63
N LYS A 161 1.62 -21.29 11.51
CA LYS A 161 0.64 -22.27 12.06
C LYS A 161 0.47 -22.11 13.57
N LYS A 162 1.59 -21.98 14.30
CA LYS A 162 1.62 -21.79 15.75
C LYS A 162 0.91 -20.50 16.16
N GLU A 163 1.18 -19.37 15.47
CA GLU A 163 0.56 -18.10 15.81
C GLU A 163 -0.94 -18.08 15.48
N MET A 164 -1.34 -18.65 14.35
CA MET A 164 -2.74 -18.75 13.95
C MET A 164 -3.57 -19.67 14.87
N SER A 165 -2.98 -20.71 15.43
CA SER A 165 -3.68 -21.64 16.34
C SER A 165 -4.17 -20.99 17.64
N LYS A 166 -3.65 -19.81 18.01
CA LYS A 166 -4.10 -19.03 19.19
C LYS A 166 -5.50 -18.43 19.02
N ASN A 167 -6.04 -18.41 17.81
CA ASN A 167 -7.40 -17.95 17.47
C ASN A 167 -7.74 -16.48 17.78
N ASP A 168 -6.76 -15.63 18.00
CA ASP A 168 -6.90 -14.21 18.37
C ASP A 168 -6.46 -13.25 17.25
N VAL A 169 -6.01 -13.78 16.11
CA VAL A 169 -5.56 -13.02 14.95
C VAL A 169 -6.75 -12.45 14.18
N SER A 170 -6.79 -11.13 14.02
CA SER A 170 -7.75 -10.43 13.16
C SER A 170 -7.36 -10.49 11.70
N SER A 171 -6.07 -10.33 11.43
CA SER A 171 -5.55 -10.25 10.06
C SER A 171 -4.08 -10.65 9.95
N ILE A 172 -3.74 -11.12 8.75
CA ILE A 172 -2.36 -11.19 8.26
C ILE A 172 -2.22 -10.09 7.21
N ILE A 173 -1.21 -9.22 7.33
CA ILE A 173 -0.87 -8.22 6.32
C ILE A 173 0.53 -8.48 5.76
N PHE A 174 0.66 -8.44 4.43
CA PHE A 174 1.93 -8.69 3.74
C PHE A 174 2.04 -7.89 2.45
N GLU A 175 3.26 -7.56 2.03
CA GLU A 175 3.57 -7.04 0.70
C GLU A 175 3.86 -8.21 -0.23
N SER A 176 3.32 -8.22 -1.45
CA SER A 176 3.63 -9.25 -2.47
C SER A 176 5.12 -9.23 -2.84
N VAL A 177 5.71 -8.04 -2.85
CA VAL A 177 7.15 -7.78 -2.92
C VAL A 177 7.46 -6.65 -1.94
N GLN A 178 8.33 -6.88 -0.97
CA GLN A 178 8.70 -5.88 0.03
C GLN A 178 9.52 -4.74 -0.58
N GLY A 179 8.85 -3.65 -0.94
CA GLY A 179 9.49 -2.54 -1.66
C GLY A 179 10.56 -1.81 -0.86
N VAL A 180 10.38 -1.65 0.44
CA VAL A 180 11.33 -0.98 1.35
C VAL A 180 12.25 -1.99 2.03
N GLY A 181 11.79 -3.22 2.20
CA GLY A 181 12.48 -4.28 2.94
C GLY A 181 13.61 -4.98 2.19
N GLY A 182 13.84 -4.68 0.90
CA GLY A 182 14.92 -5.27 0.13
C GLY A 182 14.48 -6.16 -1.04
N LEU A 183 13.23 -6.03 -1.48
CA LEU A 183 12.60 -6.76 -2.58
C LEU A 183 12.42 -8.26 -2.30
N ASP A 184 12.26 -8.60 -1.04
CA ASP A 184 11.95 -9.97 -0.62
C ASP A 184 10.47 -10.31 -0.92
N GLU A 185 10.19 -11.60 -1.19
CA GLU A 185 8.85 -12.06 -1.53
C GLU A 185 8.51 -13.39 -0.83
N PRO A 186 7.24 -13.62 -0.45
CA PRO A 186 6.82 -14.91 0.08
C PRO A 186 6.68 -15.93 -1.05
N SER A 187 7.00 -17.20 -0.77
CA SER A 187 6.74 -18.28 -1.71
C SER A 187 5.24 -18.47 -1.97
N THR A 188 4.89 -18.96 -3.15
CA THR A 188 3.49 -19.26 -3.51
C THR A 188 2.81 -20.19 -2.51
N ASP A 189 3.53 -21.19 -2.00
CA ASP A 189 2.99 -22.14 -1.02
C ASP A 189 2.76 -21.47 0.34
N PHE A 190 3.60 -20.51 0.72
CA PHE A 190 3.39 -19.73 1.93
C PHE A 190 2.15 -18.81 1.82
N VAL A 191 1.94 -18.17 0.65
CA VAL A 191 0.73 -17.37 0.40
C VAL A 191 -0.53 -18.24 0.45
N ARG A 192 -0.48 -19.44 -0.12
CA ARG A 192 -1.59 -20.40 -0.02
C ARG A 192 -1.87 -20.80 1.43
N LEU A 193 -0.82 -21.10 2.20
CA LEU A 193 -0.96 -21.40 3.62
C LEU A 193 -1.58 -20.24 4.41
N MET A 194 -1.15 -18.98 4.16
CA MET A 194 -1.76 -17.81 4.77
C MET A 194 -3.27 -17.74 4.48
N SER A 195 -3.66 -17.96 3.22
CA SER A 195 -5.07 -17.94 2.82
C SER A 195 -5.90 -19.04 3.50
N GLU A 196 -5.38 -20.25 3.54
CA GLU A 196 -6.03 -21.41 4.20
C GLU A 196 -6.22 -21.19 5.69
N LEU A 197 -5.17 -20.72 6.37
CA LEU A 197 -5.20 -20.44 7.81
C LEU A 197 -6.14 -19.27 8.13
N CYS A 198 -6.16 -18.22 7.32
CA CYS A 198 -7.11 -17.12 7.49
C CYS A 198 -8.56 -17.62 7.41
N LYS A 199 -8.89 -18.43 6.42
CA LYS A 199 -10.23 -19.04 6.29
C LYS A 199 -10.56 -19.93 7.49
N LYS A 200 -9.63 -20.82 7.88
CA LYS A 200 -9.82 -21.76 8.99
C LYS A 200 -10.05 -21.08 10.34
N HIS A 201 -9.33 -19.98 10.59
CA HIS A 201 -9.31 -19.30 11.87
C HIS A 201 -10.14 -18.01 11.90
N ASN A 202 -10.99 -17.77 10.90
CA ASN A 202 -11.78 -16.52 10.78
C ASN A 202 -10.89 -15.28 10.98
N ALA A 203 -9.90 -15.12 10.11
CA ALA A 203 -9.02 -13.97 10.01
C ALA A 203 -9.03 -13.42 8.58
N CYS A 204 -8.69 -12.15 8.40
CA CYS A 204 -8.58 -11.54 7.08
C CYS A 204 -7.16 -11.63 6.55
N LEU A 205 -7.02 -11.91 5.25
CA LEU A 205 -5.74 -11.79 4.54
C LEU A 205 -5.70 -10.47 3.79
N ILE A 206 -4.71 -9.63 4.07
CA ILE A 206 -4.53 -8.29 3.48
C ILE A 206 -3.26 -8.31 2.65
N ALA A 207 -3.39 -8.18 1.33
CA ALA A 207 -2.26 -7.97 0.43
C ALA A 207 -2.04 -6.46 0.26
N ASP A 208 -0.90 -5.96 0.73
CA ASP A 208 -0.48 -4.58 0.53
C ASP A 208 0.17 -4.42 -0.85
N GLU A 209 -0.63 -3.99 -1.81
CA GLU A 209 -0.23 -3.74 -3.19
C GLU A 209 0.07 -2.26 -3.47
N VAL A 210 0.32 -1.45 -2.43
CA VAL A 210 0.57 -0.01 -2.58
C VAL A 210 1.77 0.28 -3.47
N GLN A 211 2.81 -0.54 -3.42
CA GLN A 211 4.00 -0.37 -4.26
C GLN A 211 4.08 -1.41 -5.38
N SER A 212 3.62 -2.63 -5.16
CA SER A 212 3.73 -3.75 -6.11
C SER A 212 2.58 -3.84 -7.11
N GLY A 213 1.42 -3.25 -6.81
CA GLY A 213 0.22 -3.34 -7.63
C GLY A 213 0.21 -2.51 -8.91
N PHE A 214 -0.93 -2.50 -9.59
CA PHE A 214 -1.21 -1.75 -10.82
C PHE A 214 -0.22 -2.03 -11.96
N GLY A 215 0.18 -3.29 -12.14
CA GLY A 215 1.07 -3.72 -13.21
C GLY A 215 2.56 -3.44 -12.96
N ARG A 216 2.96 -3.11 -11.73
CA ARG A 216 4.36 -2.90 -11.38
C ARG A 216 5.16 -4.21 -11.44
N THR A 217 4.56 -5.30 -11.02
CA THR A 217 5.17 -6.63 -10.97
C THR A 217 4.61 -7.60 -12.03
N GLY A 218 3.68 -7.13 -12.84
CA GLY A 218 3.05 -7.93 -13.89
C GLY A 218 1.54 -8.03 -13.76
#